data_ad3570fedc092ae0eb6e42353faed6f1
#
_entry.id   ad3570fedc092ae0eb6e42353faed6f1
#
_cell.length_a   1.000
_cell.length_b   1.000
_cell.length_c   1.000
_cell.angle_alpha   90.00
_cell.angle_beta   90.00
_cell.angle_gamma   90.00
#
_symmetry.space_group_name_H-M   'P 1'
#
loop_
_entity.id
_entity.type
_entity.pdbx_description
1 polymer ?
#
loop_
_entity_poly.entity_id
_entity_poly.type
_entity_poly.pdbx_seq_one_letter_code
_entity_poly.pdbx_strand_id
1 'polypeptide(L)'
;TLLLVAGGSSDDIELGAIGSDTTSSIRRERSPASKTKNILLLIGDGMGPNQVALARFATGGPDHRLSFENFPITGIVYNHSADSLYTDSAASATTWATGVKTKNRYLAIDAEKKFLPTIPELLSTKGYKSGLVATSSITHATPAAFYAHIDSRYKEKEIAKMLVDSDIDIALGGGQEFFDVTVSQDNPFMIYDKKLLDSTLLNSKEQVIGLFAEDGFDRRLGTPTQLEMTQVALNFLENKSQSCAGFFLMSEGSQ
;
A
#
# COMPACT_ATOMS: atom_id res chain seq x y z
N THR A 1 2.35 8.44 -10.50
CA THR A 1 2.46 7.61 -9.29
C THR A 1 3.81 6.92 -9.28
N LEU A 2 4.63 7.16 -8.27
CA LEU A 2 5.90 6.47 -8.06
C LEU A 2 5.65 5.28 -7.15
N LEU A 3 6.09 4.10 -7.58
CA LEU A 3 6.00 2.86 -6.82
C LEU A 3 7.35 2.55 -6.18
N LEU A 4 7.36 2.27 -4.90
CA LEU A 4 8.53 1.82 -4.15
C LEU A 4 8.19 0.51 -3.44
N VAL A 5 8.88 -0.55 -3.80
CA VAL A 5 8.75 -1.86 -3.14
C VAL A 5 10.03 -2.14 -2.38
N ALA A 6 9.92 -2.28 -1.06
CA ALA A 6 11.00 -2.74 -0.22
C ALA A 6 10.71 -4.18 0.23
N GLY A 7 11.54 -5.12 -0.22
CA GLY A 7 11.53 -6.50 0.27
C GLY A 7 12.92 -6.80 0.86
N GLY A 8 13.00 -7.14 2.13
CA GLY A 8 14.26 -7.41 2.81
C GLY A 8 14.43 -8.89 3.16
N SER A 9 15.53 -9.50 2.68
CA SER A 9 16.28 -10.48 3.44
C SER A 9 17.69 -9.89 3.59
N SER A 10 18.17 -9.87 4.83
CA SER A 10 19.53 -9.44 5.16
C SER A 10 20.52 -10.48 4.70
N ASP A 11 21.00 -10.39 3.46
CA ASP A 11 22.25 -11.02 3.05
C ASP A 11 22.90 -10.15 1.97
N ASP A 12 24.13 -9.78 2.22
CA ASP A 12 24.94 -8.81 1.49
C ASP A 12 25.06 -9.09 -0.01
N ILE A 13 24.79 -8.07 -0.83
CA ILE A 13 25.10 -8.09 -2.26
C ILE A 13 26.51 -7.49 -2.42
N GLU A 14 27.52 -8.32 -2.55
CA GLU A 14 28.84 -7.90 -3.04
C GLU A 14 28.77 -7.52 -4.52
N LEU A 15 29.03 -6.25 -4.82
CA LEU A 15 29.26 -5.74 -6.17
C LEU A 15 30.68 -6.10 -6.63
N GLY A 16 30.80 -7.20 -7.35
CA GLY A 16 32.04 -7.56 -8.03
C GLY A 16 32.36 -6.58 -9.18
N ALA A 17 33.58 -6.09 -9.21
CA ALA A 17 34.12 -5.19 -10.22
C ALA A 17 34.07 -5.81 -11.63
N ILE A 18 33.68 -4.98 -12.63
CA ILE A 18 33.70 -5.35 -14.05
C ILE A 18 35.15 -5.33 -14.56
N GLY A 19 35.73 -6.50 -14.77
CA GLY A 19 36.96 -6.71 -15.54
C GLY A 19 36.61 -7.24 -16.91
N SER A 20 37.29 -6.74 -17.93
CA SER A 20 37.11 -7.06 -19.36
C SER A 20 37.51 -8.49 -19.71
N ASP A 21 36.80 -9.04 -20.70
CA ASP A 21 37.06 -10.23 -21.53
C ASP A 21 36.92 -11.62 -20.88
N THR A 22 35.92 -12.29 -21.32
CA THR A 22 35.83 -13.59 -22.03
C THR A 22 34.42 -14.16 -21.93
N THR A 23 33.86 -14.59 -23.05
CA THR A 23 32.59 -15.31 -23.19
C THR A 23 32.67 -16.67 -22.49
N SER A 24 32.42 -16.70 -21.19
CA SER A 24 32.00 -17.89 -20.46
C SER A 24 30.57 -17.66 -19.93
N SER A 25 29.67 -18.53 -20.32
CA SER A 25 28.31 -18.56 -19.79
C SER A 25 28.36 -18.78 -18.29
N ILE A 26 28.33 -17.69 -17.52
CA ILE A 26 28.16 -17.76 -16.07
C ILE A 26 26.71 -18.24 -15.81
N ARG A 27 26.57 -19.55 -15.65
CA ARG A 27 25.40 -20.10 -14.97
C ARG A 27 25.46 -19.57 -13.55
N ARG A 28 24.72 -18.50 -13.26
CA ARG A 28 24.41 -18.12 -11.88
C ARG A 28 23.63 -19.29 -11.28
N GLU A 29 24.26 -20.08 -10.43
CA GLU A 29 23.53 -20.95 -9.53
C GLU A 29 22.61 -20.04 -8.73
N ARG A 30 21.30 -20.17 -8.96
CA ARG A 30 20.30 -19.51 -8.11
C ARG A 30 20.47 -20.13 -6.74
N SER A 31 21.02 -19.39 -5.79
CA SER A 31 20.81 -19.66 -4.38
C SER A 31 19.31 -19.91 -4.17
N PRO A 32 18.91 -20.90 -3.40
CA PRO A 32 17.48 -21.11 -3.13
C PRO A 32 16.93 -19.80 -2.60
N ALA A 33 16.06 -19.15 -3.39
CA ALA A 33 15.52 -17.84 -3.06
C ALA A 33 14.90 -17.94 -1.67
N SER A 34 15.45 -17.23 -0.70
CA SER A 34 14.82 -17.08 0.59
C SER A 34 13.43 -16.51 0.32
N LYS A 35 12.37 -17.17 0.80
CA LYS A 35 11.00 -16.69 0.57
C LYS A 35 10.91 -15.32 1.23
N THR A 36 10.60 -14.29 0.44
CA THR A 36 10.29 -12.95 0.96
C THR A 36 9.14 -13.09 1.94
N LYS A 37 9.39 -12.78 3.21
CA LYS A 37 8.38 -12.90 4.24
C LYS A 37 7.46 -11.68 4.30
N ASN A 38 8.02 -10.49 4.10
CA ASN A 38 7.27 -9.25 4.28
C ASN A 38 7.40 -8.38 3.03
N ILE A 39 6.30 -7.73 2.65
CA ILE A 39 6.23 -6.83 1.51
C ILE A 39 5.69 -5.48 2.01
N LEU A 40 6.47 -4.42 1.82
CA LEU A 40 6.03 -3.05 2.06
C LEU A 40 5.96 -2.31 0.73
N LEU A 41 4.76 -1.84 0.39
CA LEU A 41 4.48 -1.07 -0.81
C LEU A 41 4.22 0.39 -0.41
N LEU A 42 5.11 1.31 -0.80
CA LEU A 42 4.96 2.74 -0.57
C LEU A 42 4.49 3.42 -1.85
N ILE A 43 3.40 4.18 -1.78
CA ILE A 43 2.80 4.89 -2.92
C ILE A 43 2.78 6.39 -2.63
N GLY A 44 3.28 7.19 -3.59
CA GLY A 44 3.04 8.63 -3.63
C GLY A 44 2.04 8.95 -4.75
N ASP A 45 0.82 9.32 -4.40
CA ASP A 45 -0.17 9.70 -5.40
C ASP A 45 0.18 11.07 -6.01
N GLY A 46 0.10 11.18 -7.33
CA GLY A 46 0.53 12.38 -8.07
C GLY A 46 2.04 12.68 -8.01
N MET A 47 2.85 11.84 -7.37
CA MET A 47 4.28 12.04 -7.23
C MET A 47 5.02 11.71 -8.53
N GLY A 48 5.24 12.73 -9.35
CA GLY A 48 6.06 12.65 -10.55
C GLY A 48 7.50 13.12 -10.32
N PRO A 49 8.36 13.09 -11.36
CA PRO A 49 9.76 13.55 -11.26
C PRO A 49 9.93 14.96 -10.73
N ASN A 50 9.01 15.87 -11.08
CA ASN A 50 9.06 17.25 -10.62
C ASN A 50 8.79 17.39 -9.12
N GLN A 51 7.85 16.62 -8.57
CA GLN A 51 7.56 16.58 -7.15
C GLN A 51 8.75 16.02 -6.36
N VAL A 52 9.39 14.97 -6.89
CA VAL A 52 10.63 14.41 -6.31
C VAL A 52 11.75 15.44 -6.32
N ALA A 53 11.95 16.16 -7.44
CA ALA A 53 12.94 17.21 -7.51
C ALA A 53 12.66 18.34 -6.51
N LEU A 54 11.39 18.79 -6.42
CA LEU A 54 10.98 19.83 -5.47
C LEU A 54 11.21 19.39 -4.01
N ALA A 55 10.86 18.14 -3.67
CA ALA A 55 11.11 17.58 -2.34
C ALA A 55 12.61 17.57 -2.00
N ARG A 56 13.47 17.21 -2.96
CA ARG A 56 14.94 17.23 -2.80
C ARG A 56 15.42 18.65 -2.49
N PHE A 57 15.00 19.63 -3.28
CA PHE A 57 15.35 21.04 -3.06
C PHE A 57 14.89 21.55 -1.69
N ALA A 58 13.65 21.23 -1.30
CA ALA A 58 13.07 21.67 -0.04
C ALA A 58 13.73 21.02 1.19
N THR A 59 14.26 19.80 1.05
CA THR A 59 14.83 19.04 2.17
C THR A 59 16.31 19.36 2.40
N GLY A 60 17.11 19.53 1.36
CA GLY A 60 18.55 19.71 1.52
C GLY A 60 19.29 20.25 0.29
N GLY A 61 18.58 20.82 -0.69
CA GLY A 61 19.15 21.40 -1.90
C GLY A 61 19.32 20.41 -3.06
N PRO A 62 19.93 20.85 -4.17
CA PRO A 62 19.96 20.09 -5.43
C PRO A 62 20.70 18.75 -5.32
N ASP A 63 21.69 18.66 -4.46
CA ASP A 63 22.53 17.46 -4.29
C ASP A 63 22.02 16.53 -3.18
N HIS A 64 20.94 16.91 -2.50
CA HIS A 64 20.33 16.06 -1.46
C HIS A 64 19.72 14.80 -2.07
N ARG A 65 19.95 13.65 -1.43
CA ARG A 65 19.31 12.38 -1.78
C ARG A 65 18.18 12.07 -0.82
N LEU A 66 16.99 11.85 -1.37
CA LEU A 66 15.85 11.34 -0.61
C LEU A 66 16.08 9.86 -0.28
N SER A 67 15.56 9.40 0.85
CA SER A 67 15.82 8.04 1.36
C SER A 67 15.52 6.95 0.33
N PHE A 68 14.44 7.06 -0.42
CA PHE A 68 14.05 6.08 -1.44
C PHE A 68 14.95 6.09 -2.68
N GLU A 69 15.71 7.18 -2.94
CA GLU A 69 16.67 7.22 -4.06
C GLU A 69 17.91 6.36 -3.78
N ASN A 70 18.04 5.82 -2.57
CA ASN A 70 19.08 4.86 -2.21
C ASN A 70 18.67 3.41 -2.41
N PHE A 71 17.45 3.14 -2.89
CA PHE A 71 17.05 1.77 -3.19
C PHE A 71 17.88 1.18 -4.33
N PRO A 72 18.26 -0.11 -4.23
CA PRO A 72 19.23 -0.72 -5.14
C PRO A 72 18.70 -0.92 -6.56
N ILE A 73 17.38 -0.87 -6.76
CA ILE A 73 16.71 -1.09 -8.04
C ILE A 73 15.75 0.05 -8.33
N THR A 74 15.84 0.59 -9.54
CA THR A 74 14.89 1.58 -10.07
C THR A 74 14.29 1.04 -11.35
N GLY A 75 12.99 1.26 -11.55
CA GLY A 75 12.27 0.87 -12.77
C GLY A 75 11.33 1.96 -13.24
N ILE A 76 10.89 1.85 -14.49
CA ILE A 76 9.91 2.75 -15.10
C ILE A 76 8.72 1.90 -15.53
N VAL A 77 7.51 2.41 -15.30
CA VAL A 77 6.26 1.74 -15.62
C VAL A 77 5.40 2.61 -16.54
N TYR A 78 4.79 1.97 -17.54
CA TYR A 78 3.77 2.62 -18.37
C TYR A 78 2.43 2.62 -17.64
N ASN A 79 1.96 3.80 -17.28
CA ASN A 79 0.82 3.98 -16.37
C ASN A 79 -0.51 4.37 -17.05
N HIS A 80 -0.66 4.21 -18.37
CA HIS A 80 -1.94 4.44 -19.02
C HIS A 80 -2.99 3.41 -18.57
N SER A 81 -4.27 3.82 -18.49
CA SER A 81 -5.38 2.92 -18.22
C SER A 81 -5.82 2.14 -19.47
N ALA A 82 -6.77 1.22 -19.35
CA ALA A 82 -7.26 0.45 -20.48
C ALA A 82 -8.09 1.27 -21.48
N ASP A 83 -8.67 2.38 -21.04
CA ASP A 83 -9.57 3.23 -21.84
C ASP A 83 -9.05 4.65 -22.08
N SER A 84 -7.86 5.00 -21.55
CA SER A 84 -7.33 6.36 -21.65
C SER A 84 -5.80 6.39 -21.61
N LEU A 85 -5.20 7.37 -22.28
CA LEU A 85 -3.78 7.68 -22.16
C LEU A 85 -3.41 8.21 -20.75
N TYR A 86 -4.39 8.69 -20.01
CA TYR A 86 -4.24 9.18 -18.65
C TYR A 86 -4.92 8.22 -17.68
N THR A 87 -4.16 7.66 -16.74
CA THR A 87 -4.74 6.86 -15.67
C THR A 87 -5.24 7.77 -14.55
N ASP A 88 -6.33 7.36 -13.89
CA ASP A 88 -6.67 7.86 -12.57
C ASP A 88 -6.08 6.96 -11.47
N SER A 89 -6.21 7.35 -10.20
CA SER A 89 -5.72 6.56 -9.07
C SER A 89 -6.39 5.17 -9.00
N ALA A 90 -7.66 5.04 -9.42
CA ALA A 90 -8.39 3.77 -9.38
C ALA A 90 -7.80 2.74 -10.34
N ALA A 91 -7.64 3.10 -11.62
CA ALA A 91 -7.09 2.20 -12.63
C ALA A 91 -5.61 1.89 -12.37
N SER A 92 -4.82 2.88 -11.92
CA SER A 92 -3.40 2.65 -11.60
C SER A 92 -3.24 1.75 -10.37
N ALA A 93 -3.98 2.01 -9.29
CA ALA A 93 -3.92 1.19 -8.08
C ALA A 93 -4.45 -0.23 -8.33
N THR A 94 -5.51 -0.40 -9.14
CA THR A 94 -5.96 -1.71 -9.60
C THR A 94 -4.84 -2.46 -10.31
N THR A 95 -4.08 -1.78 -11.19
CA THR A 95 -2.94 -2.40 -11.87
C THR A 95 -1.86 -2.83 -10.86
N TRP A 96 -1.58 -2.04 -9.84
CA TRP A 96 -0.65 -2.41 -8.76
C TRP A 96 -1.16 -3.60 -7.94
N ALA A 97 -2.46 -3.60 -7.61
CA ALA A 97 -3.06 -4.61 -6.75
C ALA A 97 -3.28 -5.97 -7.45
N THR A 98 -3.46 -5.98 -8.77
CA THR A 98 -3.90 -7.18 -9.52
C THR A 98 -2.98 -7.57 -10.67
N GLY A 99 -2.10 -6.68 -11.13
CA GLY A 99 -1.29 -6.87 -12.33
C GLY A 99 -2.04 -6.65 -13.65
N VAL A 100 -3.31 -6.26 -13.62
CA VAL A 100 -4.17 -6.11 -14.81
C VAL A 100 -4.61 -4.65 -14.98
N LYS A 101 -4.47 -4.11 -16.19
CA LYS A 101 -4.98 -2.77 -16.53
C LYS A 101 -6.49 -2.78 -16.64
N THR A 102 -7.12 -1.75 -16.08
CA THR A 102 -8.56 -1.55 -16.14
C THR A 102 -8.93 -0.14 -16.60
N LYS A 103 -10.22 0.14 -16.70
CA LYS A 103 -10.75 1.47 -17.03
C LYS A 103 -10.61 2.42 -15.85
N ASN A 104 -10.49 3.71 -16.16
CA ASN A 104 -10.54 4.74 -15.14
C ASN A 104 -11.78 4.58 -14.27
N ARG A 105 -11.66 4.86 -12.97
CA ARG A 105 -12.66 4.73 -11.90
C ARG A 105 -12.98 3.30 -11.43
N TYR A 106 -12.55 2.26 -12.11
CA TYR A 106 -12.78 0.86 -11.72
C TYR A 106 -11.78 0.42 -10.65
N LEU A 107 -12.25 -0.37 -9.70
CA LEU A 107 -11.47 -0.92 -8.58
C LEU A 107 -11.50 -2.44 -8.64
N ALA A 108 -10.36 -3.07 -8.73
CA ALA A 108 -10.11 -4.52 -8.77
C ALA A 108 -11.09 -5.34 -9.63
N ILE A 109 -11.54 -4.76 -10.72
CA ILE A 109 -12.26 -5.42 -11.82
C ILE A 109 -11.58 -5.09 -13.14
N ASP A 110 -11.69 -5.98 -14.14
CA ASP A 110 -11.16 -5.72 -15.48
C ASP A 110 -12.06 -4.76 -16.29
N ALA A 111 -11.65 -4.48 -17.54
CA ALA A 111 -12.40 -3.58 -18.43
C ALA A 111 -13.80 -4.10 -18.79
N GLU A 112 -14.06 -5.38 -18.64
CA GLU A 112 -15.33 -6.09 -18.85
C GLU A 112 -16.10 -6.33 -17.55
N LYS A 113 -15.67 -5.70 -16.44
CA LYS A 113 -16.24 -5.82 -15.08
C LYS A 113 -16.12 -7.21 -14.45
N LYS A 114 -15.17 -8.02 -14.87
CA LYS A 114 -14.88 -9.29 -14.22
C LYS A 114 -14.00 -9.05 -12.99
N PHE A 115 -14.25 -9.81 -11.96
CA PHE A 115 -13.47 -9.85 -10.72
C PHE A 115 -11.98 -10.12 -11.00
N LEU A 116 -11.11 -9.36 -10.37
CA LEU A 116 -9.66 -9.55 -10.39
C LEU A 116 -9.16 -9.78 -8.97
N PRO A 117 -8.56 -10.92 -8.64
CA PRO A 117 -8.03 -11.14 -7.30
C PRO A 117 -6.89 -10.16 -7.01
N THR A 118 -6.93 -9.55 -5.84
CA THR A 118 -5.92 -8.60 -5.37
C THR A 118 -4.75 -9.30 -4.67
N ILE A 119 -3.62 -8.58 -4.52
CA ILE A 119 -2.47 -9.09 -3.76
C ILE A 119 -2.86 -9.52 -2.34
N PRO A 120 -3.59 -8.72 -1.51
CA PRO A 120 -4.03 -9.15 -0.19
C PRO A 120 -4.85 -10.43 -0.22
N GLU A 121 -5.84 -10.55 -1.11
CA GLU A 121 -6.68 -11.75 -1.24
C GLU A 121 -5.87 -13.00 -1.61
N LEU A 122 -4.95 -12.87 -2.57
CA LEU A 122 -4.06 -13.98 -2.96
C LEU A 122 -3.11 -14.39 -1.82
N LEU A 123 -2.66 -13.41 -1.02
CA LEU A 123 -1.77 -13.65 0.10
C LEU A 123 -2.51 -14.21 1.32
N SER A 124 -3.75 -13.79 1.57
CA SER A 124 -4.61 -14.33 2.63
C SER A 124 -4.76 -15.85 2.51
N THR A 125 -4.99 -16.37 1.28
CA THR A 125 -5.06 -17.83 1.04
C THR A 125 -3.76 -18.57 1.37
N LYS A 126 -2.64 -17.86 1.52
CA LYS A 126 -1.32 -18.41 1.88
C LYS A 126 -0.93 -18.13 3.32
N GLY A 127 -1.84 -17.58 4.12
CA GLY A 127 -1.63 -17.28 5.52
C GLY A 127 -0.84 -16.01 5.79
N TYR A 128 -0.75 -15.08 4.84
CA TYR A 128 -0.18 -13.74 5.07
C TYR A 128 -1.21 -12.83 5.74
N LYS A 129 -0.69 -11.86 6.50
CA LYS A 129 -1.45 -10.75 7.05
C LYS A 129 -1.35 -9.53 6.15
N SER A 130 -2.39 -8.68 6.12
CA SER A 130 -2.44 -7.53 5.21
C SER A 130 -2.86 -6.25 5.91
N GLY A 131 -2.23 -5.14 5.52
CA GLY A 131 -2.53 -3.81 6.04
C GLY A 131 -2.55 -2.73 4.97
N LEU A 132 -3.34 -1.70 5.23
CA LEU A 132 -3.48 -0.52 4.38
C LEU A 132 -3.37 0.74 5.23
N VAL A 133 -2.58 1.71 4.78
CA VAL A 133 -2.45 3.03 5.38
C VAL A 133 -2.59 4.08 4.29
N ALA A 134 -3.40 5.11 4.52
CA ALA A 134 -3.53 6.23 3.59
C ALA A 134 -3.76 7.55 4.33
N THR A 135 -3.29 8.66 3.78
CA THR A 135 -3.61 10.01 4.28
C THR A 135 -4.87 10.60 3.65
N SER A 136 -5.49 9.89 2.72
CA SER A 136 -6.87 10.11 2.23
C SER A 136 -7.88 9.36 3.10
N SER A 137 -9.16 9.35 2.67
CA SER A 137 -10.10 8.36 3.16
C SER A 137 -9.57 6.95 2.84
N ILE A 138 -9.79 6.00 3.75
CA ILE A 138 -9.40 4.60 3.52
C ILE A 138 -10.25 3.93 2.43
N THR A 139 -11.37 4.56 2.08
CA THR A 139 -12.25 4.21 0.97
C THR A 139 -11.85 4.85 -0.36
N HIS A 140 -10.86 5.77 -0.35
CA HIS A 140 -10.34 6.38 -1.55
C HIS A 140 -9.75 5.34 -2.51
N ALA A 141 -9.66 5.69 -3.78
CA ALA A 141 -9.36 4.76 -4.87
C ALA A 141 -8.10 3.91 -4.67
N THR A 142 -7.01 4.49 -4.15
CA THR A 142 -5.74 3.76 -4.02
C THR A 142 -5.82 2.64 -2.98
N PRO A 143 -6.17 2.89 -1.71
CA PRO A 143 -6.34 1.79 -0.76
C PRO A 143 -7.48 0.85 -1.15
N ALA A 144 -8.60 1.39 -1.66
CA ALA A 144 -9.77 0.60 -2.04
C ALA A 144 -9.47 -0.44 -3.14
N ALA A 145 -8.56 -0.16 -4.06
CA ALA A 145 -8.19 -1.10 -5.13
C ALA A 145 -7.55 -2.41 -4.61
N PHE A 146 -7.15 -2.47 -3.34
CA PHE A 146 -6.57 -3.66 -2.72
C PHE A 146 -7.60 -4.58 -2.06
N TYR A 147 -8.89 -4.18 -1.97
CA TYR A 147 -9.94 -4.97 -1.32
C TYR A 147 -11.33 -4.83 -1.94
N ALA A 148 -11.60 -3.79 -2.75
CA ALA A 148 -12.94 -3.52 -3.27
C ALA A 148 -13.03 -3.80 -4.77
N HIS A 149 -14.13 -4.48 -5.19
CA HIS A 149 -14.40 -4.85 -6.58
C HIS A 149 -15.64 -4.13 -7.06
N ILE A 150 -15.46 -2.92 -7.62
CA ILE A 150 -16.58 -2.06 -7.99
C ILE A 150 -16.26 -1.19 -9.21
N ASP A 151 -17.31 -0.83 -9.95
CA ASP A 151 -17.19 -0.08 -11.21
C ASP A 151 -17.14 1.44 -11.04
N SER A 152 -17.02 1.91 -9.80
CA SER A 152 -16.87 3.34 -9.52
C SER A 152 -16.24 3.62 -8.16
N ARG A 153 -15.10 4.30 -8.16
CA ARG A 153 -14.42 4.80 -6.97
C ARG A 153 -15.24 5.78 -6.11
N TYR A 154 -16.31 6.35 -6.69
CA TYR A 154 -17.16 7.31 -5.99
C TYR A 154 -18.26 6.67 -5.14
N LYS A 155 -18.35 5.35 -5.13
CA LYS A 155 -19.28 4.59 -4.30
C LYS A 155 -18.68 4.28 -2.94
N GLU A 156 -18.18 5.30 -2.23
CA GLU A 156 -17.35 5.10 -1.03
C GLU A 156 -18.10 4.41 0.11
N LYS A 157 -19.40 4.60 0.24
CA LYS A 157 -20.23 3.86 1.23
C LYS A 157 -20.32 2.35 0.93
N GLU A 158 -20.33 1.97 -0.34
CA GLU A 158 -20.29 0.56 -0.74
C GLU A 158 -18.87 -0.01 -0.54
N ILE A 159 -17.85 0.78 -0.85
CA ILE A 159 -16.45 0.45 -0.62
C ILE A 159 -16.17 0.26 0.87
N ALA A 160 -16.72 1.12 1.75
CA ALA A 160 -16.58 0.97 3.20
C ALA A 160 -17.13 -0.38 3.71
N LYS A 161 -18.27 -0.82 3.19
CA LYS A 161 -18.82 -2.15 3.51
C LYS A 161 -17.90 -3.28 3.05
N MET A 162 -17.33 -3.16 1.84
CA MET A 162 -16.38 -4.16 1.33
C MET A 162 -15.11 -4.24 2.18
N LEU A 163 -14.65 -3.12 2.78
CA LEU A 163 -13.51 -3.15 3.72
C LEU A 163 -13.84 -3.94 4.98
N VAL A 164 -15.02 -3.72 5.57
CA VAL A 164 -15.48 -4.44 6.76
C VAL A 164 -15.54 -5.94 6.53
N ASP A 165 -15.99 -6.36 5.34
CA ASP A 165 -16.12 -7.77 4.94
C ASP A 165 -14.82 -8.37 4.37
N SER A 166 -13.73 -7.59 4.28
CA SER A 166 -12.47 -8.02 3.66
C SER A 166 -11.54 -8.78 4.63
N ASP A 167 -10.53 -9.44 4.07
CA ASP A 167 -9.43 -10.08 4.82
C ASP A 167 -8.31 -9.09 5.22
N ILE A 168 -8.55 -7.79 5.18
CA ILE A 168 -7.56 -6.78 5.61
C ILE A 168 -7.52 -6.75 7.14
N ASP A 169 -6.37 -7.05 7.72
CA ASP A 169 -6.19 -7.12 9.18
C ASP A 169 -6.11 -5.74 9.84
N ILE A 170 -5.53 -4.75 9.15
CA ILE A 170 -5.46 -3.37 9.65
C ILE A 170 -5.61 -2.36 8.51
N ALA A 171 -6.51 -1.38 8.69
CA ALA A 171 -6.72 -0.29 7.75
C ALA A 171 -6.76 1.05 8.50
N LEU A 172 -5.87 1.99 8.17
CA LEU A 172 -5.73 3.27 8.86
C LEU A 172 -5.78 4.43 7.86
N GLY A 173 -6.69 5.37 8.08
CA GLY A 173 -6.87 6.54 7.21
C GLY A 173 -7.95 7.50 7.70
N GLY A 174 -8.51 8.26 6.78
CA GLY A 174 -9.74 9.04 6.98
C GLY A 174 -10.98 8.30 6.47
N GLY A 175 -12.09 9.01 6.26
CA GLY A 175 -13.31 8.49 5.63
C GLY A 175 -14.41 8.10 6.62
N GLN A 176 -14.42 8.66 7.82
CA GLN A 176 -15.42 8.35 8.84
C GLN A 176 -16.86 8.54 8.32
N GLU A 177 -17.11 9.53 7.47
CA GLU A 177 -18.43 9.83 6.91
C GLU A 177 -19.00 8.72 6.00
N PHE A 178 -18.14 7.81 5.49
CA PHE A 178 -18.56 6.73 4.61
C PHE A 178 -18.95 5.45 5.35
N PHE A 179 -18.62 5.35 6.63
CA PHE A 179 -18.95 4.19 7.46
C PHE A 179 -20.27 4.41 8.19
N ASP A 180 -21.17 3.44 8.10
CA ASP A 180 -22.43 3.48 8.82
C ASP A 180 -22.17 3.24 10.32
N VAL A 181 -22.81 4.06 11.20
CA VAL A 181 -22.69 3.94 12.66
C VAL A 181 -23.22 2.59 13.21
N THR A 182 -23.85 1.79 12.37
CA THR A 182 -24.35 0.45 12.73
C THR A 182 -23.26 -0.65 12.68
N VAL A 183 -22.07 -0.33 12.21
CA VAL A 183 -20.92 -1.28 12.26
C VAL A 183 -20.60 -1.57 13.72
N SER A 184 -20.59 -2.85 14.10
CA SER A 184 -20.23 -3.27 15.46
C SER A 184 -18.85 -2.73 15.83
N GLN A 185 -18.73 -2.10 17.00
CA GLN A 185 -17.44 -1.53 17.44
C GLN A 185 -16.41 -2.60 17.83
N ASP A 186 -16.80 -3.86 17.93
CA ASP A 186 -15.94 -4.94 18.41
C ASP A 186 -15.29 -5.77 17.28
N ASN A 187 -15.97 -5.89 16.12
CA ASN A 187 -15.43 -6.58 14.94
C ASN A 187 -16.03 -6.03 13.64
N PRO A 188 -15.29 -5.23 12.82
CA PRO A 188 -13.92 -4.78 13.10
C PRO A 188 -13.82 -3.87 14.33
N PHE A 189 -12.62 -3.83 14.95
CA PHE A 189 -12.35 -2.89 16.03
C PHE A 189 -12.10 -1.50 15.46
N MET A 190 -13.04 -0.58 15.73
CA MET A 190 -13.01 0.78 15.18
C MET A 190 -12.25 1.74 16.09
N ILE A 191 -11.36 2.56 15.52
CA ILE A 191 -10.61 3.60 16.22
C ILE A 191 -10.87 4.95 15.54
N TYR A 192 -11.24 5.94 16.34
CA TYR A 192 -11.49 7.31 15.86
C TYR A 192 -10.56 8.36 16.50
N ASP A 193 -9.90 8.03 17.60
CA ASP A 193 -8.98 8.93 18.30
C ASP A 193 -7.53 8.45 18.10
N LYS A 194 -6.68 9.36 17.60
CA LYS A 194 -5.23 9.15 17.48
C LYS A 194 -4.57 8.61 18.76
N LYS A 195 -5.10 8.96 19.95
CA LYS A 195 -4.56 8.47 21.23
C LYS A 195 -4.71 6.95 21.40
N LEU A 196 -5.63 6.33 20.68
CA LEU A 196 -5.84 4.88 20.68
C LEU A 196 -4.98 4.17 19.63
N LEU A 197 -4.20 4.92 18.85
CA LEU A 197 -3.28 4.37 17.85
C LEU A 197 -2.03 3.82 18.54
N ASP A 198 -2.21 2.74 19.30
CA ASP A 198 -1.17 2.03 20.06
C ASP A 198 -1.17 0.55 19.65
N SER A 199 -0.05 0.09 19.08
CA SER A 199 0.09 -1.28 18.63
C SER A 199 -0.14 -2.31 19.75
N THR A 200 0.21 -2.00 20.99
CA THR A 200 0.02 -2.89 22.13
C THR A 200 -1.46 -3.17 22.39
N LEU A 201 -2.28 -2.13 22.32
CA LEU A 201 -3.73 -2.24 22.49
C LEU A 201 -4.36 -3.05 21.34
N LEU A 202 -3.85 -2.88 20.12
CA LEU A 202 -4.43 -3.45 18.90
C LEU A 202 -4.07 -4.92 18.69
N ASN A 203 -2.96 -5.39 19.23
CA ASN A 203 -2.44 -6.74 18.99
C ASN A 203 -3.41 -7.89 19.32
N SER A 204 -4.37 -7.67 20.20
CA SER A 204 -5.40 -8.66 20.56
C SER A 204 -6.59 -8.69 19.60
N LYS A 205 -6.70 -7.72 18.68
CA LYS A 205 -7.86 -7.57 17.77
C LYS A 205 -7.68 -8.35 16.48
N GLU A 206 -8.75 -8.90 15.93
CA GLU A 206 -8.71 -9.65 14.67
C GLU A 206 -8.57 -8.71 13.47
N GLN A 207 -9.45 -7.72 13.37
CA GLN A 207 -9.43 -6.67 12.36
C GLN A 207 -9.49 -5.30 13.04
N VAL A 208 -8.70 -4.34 12.54
CA VAL A 208 -8.64 -2.97 13.06
C VAL A 208 -8.90 -1.99 11.90
N ILE A 209 -9.86 -1.07 12.11
CA ILE A 209 -10.11 0.04 11.18
C ILE A 209 -9.99 1.35 11.96
N GLY A 210 -9.01 2.18 11.61
CA GLY A 210 -8.77 3.50 12.21
C GLY A 210 -9.16 4.61 11.24
N LEU A 211 -10.12 5.45 11.66
CA LEU A 211 -10.68 6.55 10.88
C LEU A 211 -10.48 7.86 11.63
N PHE A 212 -9.50 8.66 11.22
CA PHE A 212 -9.03 9.82 11.99
C PHE A 212 -9.48 11.17 11.40
N ALA A 213 -10.32 11.15 10.37
CA ALA A 213 -10.95 12.31 9.75
C ALA A 213 -12.28 11.91 9.09
N GLU A 214 -13.17 12.87 8.91
CA GLU A 214 -14.45 12.67 8.20
C GLU A 214 -14.23 12.17 6.77
N ASP A 215 -13.31 12.83 6.02
CA ASP A 215 -12.85 12.43 4.69
C ASP A 215 -11.32 12.26 4.71
N GLY A 216 -10.56 12.88 3.81
CA GLY A 216 -9.09 12.89 3.81
C GLY A 216 -8.49 13.77 4.90
N PHE A 217 -7.20 13.60 5.17
CA PHE A 217 -6.54 14.35 6.24
C PHE A 217 -6.32 15.82 5.88
N ASP A 218 -6.77 16.70 6.76
CA ASP A 218 -6.28 18.08 6.83
C ASP A 218 -5.13 18.15 7.85
N ARG A 219 -3.91 18.47 7.38
CA ARG A 219 -2.70 18.56 8.21
C ARG A 219 -2.83 19.49 9.41
N ARG A 220 -3.82 20.38 9.41
CA ARG A 220 -4.11 21.33 10.50
C ARG A 220 -4.92 20.73 11.65
N LEU A 221 -5.53 19.57 11.46
CA LEU A 221 -6.51 19.00 12.42
C LEU A 221 -5.90 18.03 13.45
N GLY A 222 -4.58 17.90 13.52
CA GLY A 222 -3.95 17.03 14.52
C GLY A 222 -4.17 15.54 14.28
N THR A 223 -4.49 15.14 13.05
CA THR A 223 -4.57 13.74 12.62
C THR A 223 -3.20 13.05 12.77
N PRO A 224 -3.15 11.71 12.83
CA PRO A 224 -1.87 11.02 12.82
C PRO A 224 -1.15 11.26 11.49
N THR A 225 0.18 11.28 11.52
CA THR A 225 0.99 11.33 10.31
C THR A 225 1.00 9.97 9.61
N GLN A 226 1.30 9.96 8.30
CA GLN A 226 1.54 8.71 7.57
C GLN A 226 2.59 7.83 8.27
N LEU A 227 3.66 8.45 8.79
CA LEU A 227 4.72 7.73 9.51
C LEU A 227 4.18 7.04 10.76
N GLU A 228 3.42 7.75 11.60
CA GLU A 228 2.84 7.19 12.84
C GLU A 228 1.92 6.00 12.51
N MET A 229 1.02 6.15 11.53
CA MET A 229 0.13 5.07 11.11
C MET A 229 0.89 3.87 10.54
N THR A 230 1.87 4.13 9.67
CA THR A 230 2.68 3.07 9.07
C THR A 230 3.47 2.29 10.14
N GLN A 231 4.04 2.99 11.12
CA GLN A 231 4.77 2.37 12.22
C GLN A 231 3.86 1.44 13.05
N VAL A 232 2.65 1.91 13.38
CA VAL A 232 1.69 1.11 14.15
C VAL A 232 1.21 -0.09 13.34
N ALA A 233 0.92 0.10 12.05
CA ALA A 233 0.52 -1.00 11.17
C ALA A 233 1.63 -2.05 11.00
N LEU A 234 2.90 -1.62 10.85
CA LEU A 234 4.05 -2.53 10.81
C LEU A 234 4.16 -3.35 12.09
N ASN A 235 4.12 -2.71 13.26
CA ASN A 235 4.22 -3.40 14.54
C ASN A 235 3.06 -4.39 14.75
N PHE A 236 1.84 -3.99 14.37
CA PHE A 236 0.67 -4.86 14.43
C PHE A 236 0.83 -6.10 13.54
N LEU A 237 1.19 -5.88 12.27
CA LEU A 237 1.36 -6.97 11.30
C LEU A 237 2.52 -7.89 11.65
N GLU A 238 3.63 -7.35 12.15
CA GLU A 238 4.77 -8.14 12.62
C GLU A 238 4.36 -9.07 13.76
N ASN A 239 3.64 -8.56 14.76
CA ASN A 239 3.12 -9.38 15.85
C ASN A 239 2.14 -10.46 15.36
N LYS A 240 1.22 -10.10 14.48
CA LYS A 240 0.23 -11.02 13.91
C LYS A 240 0.85 -12.09 13.00
N SER A 241 1.97 -11.79 12.36
CA SER A 241 2.62 -12.69 11.40
C SER A 241 3.69 -13.60 11.99
N GLN A 242 3.96 -13.54 13.29
CA GLN A 242 5.01 -14.37 13.93
C GLN A 242 4.85 -15.88 13.69
N SER A 243 3.60 -16.37 13.64
CA SER A 243 3.26 -17.77 13.34
C SER A 243 2.82 -18.00 11.90
N CYS A 244 2.87 -17.00 11.03
CA CYS A 244 2.34 -16.99 9.67
C CYS A 244 3.45 -16.90 8.61
N ALA A 245 3.06 -16.86 7.33
CA ALA A 245 3.99 -16.78 6.21
C ALA A 245 4.73 -15.42 6.11
N GLY A 246 4.11 -14.34 6.63
CA GLY A 246 4.59 -12.98 6.59
C GLY A 246 3.45 -11.97 6.47
N PHE A 247 3.73 -10.75 6.02
CA PHE A 247 2.70 -9.74 5.81
C PHE A 247 2.93 -8.92 4.54
N PHE A 248 1.83 -8.28 4.11
CA PHE A 248 1.80 -7.23 3.11
C PHE A 248 1.29 -5.93 3.75
N LEU A 249 1.98 -4.83 3.53
CA LEU A 249 1.53 -3.50 3.94
C LEU A 249 1.64 -2.53 2.77
N MET A 250 0.54 -1.88 2.41
CA MET A 250 0.53 -0.72 1.53
C MET A 250 0.42 0.55 2.37
N SER A 251 1.26 1.55 2.09
CA SER A 251 1.18 2.87 2.72
C SER A 251 1.25 3.97 1.66
N GLU A 252 0.22 4.80 1.62
CA GLU A 252 0.05 5.87 0.65
C GLU A 252 0.16 7.24 1.29
N GLY A 253 1.00 8.09 0.68
CA GLY A 253 0.93 9.54 0.83
C GLY A 253 0.04 10.11 -0.25
N SER A 254 -1.18 10.50 0.11
CA SER A 254 -2.15 11.16 -0.78
C SER A 254 -1.99 12.68 -0.78
N GLN A 255 -2.53 13.33 -1.80
CA GLN A 255 -2.56 14.79 -1.92
C GLN A 255 -3.59 15.41 -1.00
#